data_238cd8855289af43179d6f95f033e481
#
_entry.id   238cd8855289af43179d6f95f033e481
#
_cell.length_a   1.000
_cell.length_b   1.000
_cell.length_c   1.000
_cell.angle_alpha   90.00
_cell.angle_beta   90.00
_cell.angle_gamma   90.00
#
_symmetry.space_group_name_H-M   'P 1'
#
loop_
_entity.id
_entity.type
_entity.pdbx_description
1 polymer ?
#
loop_
_entity_poly.entity_id
_entity_poly.type
_entity_poly.pdbx_seq_one_letter_code
_entity_poly.pdbx_strand_id
1 'polypeptide(L)'
;MVDVDEMSVKRLLHRFEHEIVGINQKNISDIAGDIGIKELLRIGSKISICRAQYLKQVLEMSCVEDVDITTNMVDEMKRQRIRYDELQLSFDALCHALKRGYVVVKED
;
A
#
# COMPACT_ATOMS: atom_id res chain seq x y z
N MET A 1 13.70 11.87 -38.65
CA MET A 1 12.30 11.40 -38.49
C MET A 1 12.07 10.77 -37.12
N VAL A 2 12.93 9.84 -36.72
CA VAL A 2 12.85 9.18 -35.40
C VAL A 2 12.92 10.21 -34.25
N ASP A 3 13.81 11.18 -34.34
CA ASP A 3 14.00 12.21 -33.30
C ASP A 3 12.77 13.08 -33.11
N VAL A 4 12.08 13.43 -34.21
CA VAL A 4 10.83 14.20 -34.15
C VAL A 4 9.74 13.41 -33.47
N ASP A 5 9.65 12.10 -33.81
CA ASP A 5 8.65 11.21 -33.20
C ASP A 5 8.92 10.98 -31.72
N GLU A 6 10.20 10.86 -31.33
CA GLU A 6 10.59 10.73 -29.92
C GLU A 6 10.22 11.97 -29.12
N MET A 7 10.46 13.17 -29.65
CA MET A 7 10.10 14.42 -28.99
C MET A 7 8.60 14.56 -28.88
N SER A 8 7.85 14.16 -29.90
CA SER A 8 6.39 14.19 -29.88
C SER A 8 5.82 13.23 -28.83
N VAL A 9 6.42 12.02 -28.74
CA VAL A 9 6.03 11.02 -27.73
C VAL A 9 6.32 11.56 -26.32
N LYS A 10 7.48 12.15 -26.09
CA LYS A 10 7.83 12.72 -24.78
C LYS A 10 6.87 13.83 -24.39
N ARG A 11 6.51 14.72 -25.31
CA ARG A 11 5.54 15.78 -25.04
C ARG A 11 4.16 15.22 -24.69
N LEU A 12 3.74 14.20 -25.43
CA LEU A 12 2.46 13.53 -25.21
C LEU A 12 2.41 12.90 -23.82
N LEU A 13 3.47 12.16 -23.46
CA LEU A 13 3.56 11.51 -22.14
C LEU A 13 3.63 12.52 -21.01
N HIS A 14 4.38 13.62 -21.20
CA HIS A 14 4.46 14.68 -20.21
C HIS A 14 3.09 15.33 -19.98
N ARG A 15 2.37 15.63 -21.07
CA ARG A 15 1.03 16.16 -21.00
C ARG A 15 0.07 15.18 -20.33
N PHE A 16 0.17 13.90 -20.68
CA PHE A 16 -0.64 12.84 -20.05
C PHE A 16 -0.40 12.79 -18.54
N GLU A 17 0.86 12.80 -18.10
CA GLU A 17 1.20 12.79 -16.68
C GLU A 17 0.63 14.00 -15.94
N HIS A 18 0.68 15.16 -16.56
CA HIS A 18 0.12 16.39 -15.98
C HIS A 18 -1.40 16.28 -15.84
N GLU A 19 -2.07 15.83 -16.90
CA GLU A 19 -3.54 15.71 -16.90
C GLU A 19 -4.01 14.61 -15.94
N ILE A 20 -3.28 13.48 -15.88
CA ILE A 20 -3.67 12.36 -15.03
C ILE A 20 -3.61 12.68 -13.54
N VAL A 21 -2.71 13.59 -13.14
CA VAL A 21 -2.66 14.06 -11.74
C VAL A 21 -4.01 14.68 -11.36
N GLY A 22 -4.52 15.59 -12.20
CA GLY A 22 -5.81 16.24 -11.95
C GLY A 22 -6.99 15.27 -11.96
N ILE A 23 -6.99 14.33 -12.90
CA ILE A 23 -8.03 13.29 -12.98
C ILE A 23 -8.03 12.43 -11.73
N ASN A 24 -6.85 11.98 -11.29
CA ASN A 24 -6.70 11.17 -10.09
C ASN A 24 -7.11 11.93 -8.83
N GLN A 25 -6.71 13.21 -8.71
CA GLN A 25 -7.11 14.05 -7.57
C GLN A 25 -8.62 14.14 -7.45
N LYS A 26 -9.29 14.39 -8.57
CA LYS A 26 -10.74 14.50 -8.59
C LYS A 26 -11.40 13.18 -8.20
N ASN A 27 -11.01 12.10 -8.84
CA ASN A 27 -11.62 10.79 -8.62
C ASN A 27 -11.35 10.27 -7.22
N ILE A 28 -10.14 10.40 -6.73
CA ILE A 28 -9.77 9.93 -5.38
C ILE A 28 -10.50 10.77 -4.33
N SER A 29 -10.54 12.09 -4.48
CA SER A 29 -11.26 12.95 -3.56
C SER A 29 -12.76 12.64 -3.54
N ASP A 30 -13.37 12.44 -4.72
CA ASP A 30 -14.80 12.17 -4.83
C ASP A 30 -15.18 10.79 -4.26
N ILE A 31 -14.33 9.79 -4.47
CA ILE A 31 -14.63 8.39 -4.10
C ILE A 31 -14.10 8.05 -2.71
N ALA A 32 -12.85 8.39 -2.43
CA ALA A 32 -12.16 7.99 -1.20
C ALA A 32 -12.10 9.11 -0.15
N GLY A 33 -12.16 10.36 -0.57
CA GLY A 33 -12.04 11.51 0.30
C GLY A 33 -10.63 12.04 0.41
N ASP A 34 -10.45 13.03 1.26
CA ASP A 34 -9.16 13.65 1.51
C ASP A 34 -8.41 12.85 2.59
N ILE A 35 -7.07 12.90 2.54
CA ILE A 35 -6.23 12.13 3.45
C ILE A 35 -5.38 13.07 4.29
N GLY A 36 -5.39 12.85 5.59
CA GLY A 36 -4.55 13.57 6.54
C GLY A 36 -3.78 12.61 7.43
N ILE A 37 -3.05 13.19 8.37
CA ILE A 37 -2.22 12.41 9.30
C ILE A 37 -3.04 11.41 10.12
N LYS A 38 -4.28 11.76 10.46
CA LYS A 38 -5.16 10.87 11.24
C LYS A 38 -5.45 9.58 10.50
N GLU A 39 -5.77 9.66 9.22
CA GLU A 39 -6.06 8.49 8.38
C GLU A 39 -4.81 7.62 8.24
N LEU A 40 -3.65 8.25 8.00
CA LEU A 40 -2.38 7.54 7.88
C LEU A 40 -2.01 6.82 9.17
N LEU A 41 -2.18 7.46 10.32
CA LEU A 41 -1.89 6.86 11.62
C LEU A 41 -2.83 5.70 11.93
N ARG A 42 -4.11 5.80 11.56
CA ARG A 42 -5.07 4.71 11.73
C ARG A 42 -4.67 3.48 10.93
N ILE A 43 -4.29 3.66 9.68
CA ILE A 43 -3.82 2.56 8.81
C ILE A 43 -2.51 2.00 9.36
N GLY A 44 -1.56 2.86 9.70
CA GLY A 44 -0.27 2.47 10.27
C GLY A 44 -0.44 1.66 11.56
N SER A 45 -1.39 2.04 12.41
CA SER A 45 -1.71 1.31 13.63
C SER A 45 -2.23 -0.09 13.33
N LYS A 46 -3.12 -0.23 12.33
CA LYS A 46 -3.65 -1.54 11.93
C LYS A 46 -2.55 -2.44 11.37
N ILE A 47 -1.64 -1.89 10.58
CA ILE A 47 -0.49 -2.62 10.04
C ILE A 47 0.41 -3.08 11.18
N SER A 48 0.67 -2.21 12.15
CA SER A 48 1.50 -2.53 13.32
C SER A 48 0.92 -3.69 14.11
N ILE A 49 -0.39 -3.70 14.34
CA ILE A 49 -1.08 -4.79 15.05
C ILE A 49 -0.97 -6.10 14.25
N CYS A 50 -1.20 -6.06 12.95
CA CYS A 50 -1.10 -7.26 12.10
C CYS A 50 0.33 -7.79 12.04
N ARG A 51 1.32 -6.89 12.00
CA ARG A 51 2.74 -7.27 12.07
C ARG A 51 3.04 -7.98 13.39
N ALA A 52 2.59 -7.42 14.50
CA ALA A 52 2.82 -7.98 15.81
C ALA A 52 2.17 -9.36 15.95
N GLN A 53 0.96 -9.53 15.43
CA GLN A 53 0.25 -10.81 15.44
C GLN A 53 0.99 -11.87 14.63
N TYR A 54 1.50 -11.49 13.45
CA TYR A 54 2.30 -12.40 12.63
C TYR A 54 3.59 -12.80 13.34
N LEU A 55 4.32 -11.83 13.88
CA LEU A 55 5.58 -12.11 14.60
C LEU A 55 5.35 -12.95 15.84
N LYS A 56 4.24 -12.75 16.56
CA LYS A 56 3.85 -13.60 17.69
C LYS A 56 3.70 -15.05 17.23
N GLN A 57 3.03 -15.28 16.10
CA GLN A 57 2.84 -16.60 15.55
C GLN A 57 4.18 -17.28 15.20
N VAL A 58 5.09 -16.51 14.58
CA VAL A 58 6.44 -16.99 14.26
C VAL A 58 7.21 -17.38 15.53
N LEU A 59 7.14 -16.54 16.56
CA LEU A 59 7.83 -16.79 17.83
C LEU A 59 7.25 -18.01 18.55
N GLU A 60 5.94 -18.17 18.54
CA GLU A 60 5.29 -19.37 19.10
C GLU A 60 5.73 -20.64 18.37
N MET A 61 5.89 -20.57 17.04
CA MET A 61 6.41 -21.69 16.25
C MET A 61 7.81 -22.11 16.68
N SER A 62 8.67 -21.15 17.06
CA SER A 62 10.04 -21.44 17.47
C SER A 62 10.12 -22.27 18.77
N CYS A 63 9.05 -22.26 19.55
CA CYS A 63 8.96 -23.00 20.82
C CYS A 63 8.38 -24.41 20.65
N VAL A 64 7.88 -24.75 19.46
CA VAL A 64 7.25 -26.04 19.17
C VAL A 64 8.32 -27.02 18.67
N GLU A 65 8.31 -28.25 19.18
CA GLU A 65 9.18 -29.31 18.66
C GLU A 65 8.81 -29.62 17.21
N ASP A 66 9.81 -29.99 16.39
CA ASP A 66 9.62 -30.19 14.94
C ASP A 66 8.50 -31.22 14.67
N VAL A 67 8.42 -32.28 15.47
CA VAL A 67 7.42 -33.34 15.32
C VAL A 67 6.00 -32.89 15.67
N ASP A 68 5.87 -31.79 16.39
CA ASP A 68 4.58 -31.23 16.84
C ASP A 68 4.08 -30.11 15.97
N ILE A 69 4.83 -29.71 14.93
CA ILE A 69 4.40 -28.70 13.97
C ILE A 69 3.29 -29.29 13.10
N THR A 70 2.10 -28.71 13.21
CA THR A 70 0.93 -29.18 12.47
C THR A 70 0.66 -28.31 11.24
N THR A 71 -0.08 -28.87 10.29
CA THR A 71 -0.56 -28.12 9.11
C THR A 71 -1.40 -26.91 9.54
N ASN A 72 -2.23 -27.04 10.58
CA ASN A 72 -3.04 -25.95 11.10
C ASN A 72 -2.19 -24.79 11.62
N MET A 73 -1.08 -25.07 12.28
CA MET A 73 -0.15 -24.03 12.76
C MET A 73 0.47 -23.27 11.60
N VAL A 74 0.90 -23.98 10.56
CA VAL A 74 1.47 -23.39 9.35
C VAL A 74 0.43 -22.55 8.60
N ASP A 75 -0.79 -23.07 8.49
CA ASP A 75 -1.90 -22.38 7.82
C ASP A 75 -2.26 -21.09 8.57
N GLU A 76 -2.28 -21.10 9.89
CA GLU A 76 -2.55 -19.91 10.69
C GLU A 76 -1.45 -18.87 10.52
N MET A 77 -0.19 -19.27 10.53
CA MET A 77 0.93 -18.37 10.28
C MET A 77 0.82 -17.73 8.89
N LYS A 78 0.43 -18.53 7.88
CA LYS A 78 0.22 -18.04 6.52
C LYS A 78 -0.92 -17.01 6.48
N ARG A 79 -2.04 -17.24 7.17
CA ARG A 79 -3.15 -16.29 7.25
C ARG A 79 -2.70 -14.96 7.85
N GLN A 80 -1.93 -14.99 8.92
CA GLN A 80 -1.39 -13.79 9.57
C GLN A 80 -0.46 -13.04 8.63
N ARG A 81 0.41 -13.75 7.90
CA ARG A 81 1.31 -13.14 6.93
C ARG A 81 0.56 -12.47 5.79
N ILE A 82 -0.45 -13.14 5.22
CA ILE A 82 -1.26 -12.60 4.12
C ILE A 82 -1.95 -11.33 4.57
N ARG A 83 -2.54 -11.32 5.76
CA ARG A 83 -3.20 -10.16 6.32
C ARG A 83 -2.25 -8.96 6.44
N TYR A 84 -1.07 -9.20 6.99
CA TYR A 84 -0.04 -8.18 7.13
C TYR A 84 0.44 -7.68 5.76
N ASP A 85 0.76 -8.59 4.84
CA ASP A 85 1.27 -8.25 3.51
C ASP A 85 0.25 -7.42 2.72
N GLU A 86 -1.03 -7.79 2.75
CA GLU A 86 -2.08 -7.06 2.03
C GLU A 86 -2.25 -5.65 2.57
N LEU A 87 -2.22 -5.46 3.88
CA LEU A 87 -2.31 -4.12 4.47
C LEU A 87 -1.08 -3.29 4.14
N GLN A 88 0.11 -3.88 4.17
CA GLN A 88 1.35 -3.19 3.83
C GLN A 88 1.34 -2.75 2.36
N LEU A 89 0.96 -3.63 1.45
CA LEU A 89 0.86 -3.31 0.02
C LEU A 89 -0.15 -2.21 -0.24
N SER A 90 -1.28 -2.25 0.45
CA SER A 90 -2.32 -1.22 0.34
C SER A 90 -1.83 0.14 0.83
N PHE A 91 -1.09 0.15 1.94
CA PHE A 91 -0.47 1.36 2.46
C PHE A 91 0.59 1.92 1.51
N ASP A 92 1.40 1.04 0.90
CA ASP A 92 2.40 1.43 -0.08
C ASP A 92 1.73 2.10 -1.30
N ALA A 93 0.59 1.56 -1.75
CA ALA A 93 -0.20 2.15 -2.83
C ALA A 93 -0.70 3.56 -2.46
N LEU A 94 -1.15 3.74 -1.22
CA LEU A 94 -1.59 5.03 -0.71
C LEU A 94 -0.42 6.02 -0.67
N CYS A 95 0.74 5.60 -0.16
CA CYS A 95 1.94 6.43 -0.14
C CYS A 95 2.39 6.82 -1.54
N HIS A 96 2.29 5.89 -2.50
CA HIS A 96 2.58 6.17 -3.90
C HIS A 96 1.68 7.27 -4.45
N ALA A 97 0.38 7.16 -4.19
CA ALA A 97 -0.60 8.18 -4.63
C ALA A 97 -0.29 9.55 -4.01
N LEU A 98 0.10 9.59 -2.73
CA LEU A 98 0.52 10.82 -2.05
C LEU A 98 1.75 11.44 -2.72
N LYS A 99 2.77 10.63 -2.98
CA LYS A 99 4.03 11.09 -3.60
C LYS A 99 3.82 11.61 -5.01
N ARG A 100 2.87 11.03 -5.73
CA ARG A 100 2.53 11.45 -7.09
C ARG A 100 1.61 12.66 -7.13
N GLY A 101 1.13 13.13 -5.99
CA GLY A 101 0.21 14.24 -5.92
C GLY A 101 -1.22 13.91 -6.35
N TYR A 102 -1.59 12.62 -6.33
CA TYR A 102 -2.93 12.16 -6.72
C TYR A 102 -3.98 12.38 -5.62
N VAL A 103 -3.54 12.72 -4.43
CA VAL A 103 -4.41 12.82 -3.25
C VAL A 103 -4.41 14.25 -2.76
N VAL A 104 -5.60 14.77 -2.42
CA VAL A 104 -5.71 16.04 -1.72
C VAL A 104 -5.38 15.80 -0.25
N VAL A 105 -4.37 16.53 0.24
CA VAL A 105 -3.93 16.39 1.62
C VAL A 105 -4.78 17.27 2.51
N LYS A 106 -5.34 16.65 3.54
CA LYS A 106 -6.14 17.33 4.55
C LYS A 106 -5.21 17.84 5.65
N GLU A 107 -5.23 19.12 5.87
CA GLU A 107 -4.47 19.75 6.96
C GLU A 107 -5.29 19.66 8.26
N ASP A 108 -4.75 18.94 9.23
CA ASP A 108 -5.36 18.80 10.55
C ASP A 108 -4.62 19.60 11.62
#